data_d9410ad78f5eb151426cb9e5c102d878
#
_entry.id   d9410ad78f5eb151426cb9e5c102d878
#
_cell.length_a   1.000
_cell.length_b   1.000
_cell.length_c   1.000
_cell.angle_alpha   90.00
_cell.angle_beta   90.00
_cell.angle_gamma   90.00
#
_symmetry.space_group_name_H-M   'P 1'
#
loop_
_entity.id
_entity.type
_entity.pdbx_description
1 polymer ?
#
loop_
_entity_poly.entity_id
_entity_poly.type
_entity_poly.pdbx_seq_one_letter_code
_entity_poly.pdbx_strand_id
1 'polypeptide(L)'
;EAANRDVVIAFVGKPHRIDDRGQQLVKALTDIGFDHYYQADLKGWVLYLEGSTDLAILRAFARTLEHPVAQELERPFVQYLTTNLPSPAREHFFALQQARTDLVGVALFDRLEKPLQTGTPPTEMMWRQREIENYLCQEDVLVAYARHDQADDLFGRAEGVRREQVMRECIAEVTAALATLGKPSPWSEDIKASDDFLNPVFERFFKKLGLPNLLRKT
;
A
#
# COMPACT_ATOMS: atom_id res chain seq x y z
N GLU A 1 8.19 12.65 -34.78
CA GLU A 1 9.02 12.72 -36.01
C GLU A 1 10.51 12.91 -35.71
N ALA A 2 10.91 13.77 -34.76
CA ALA A 2 12.32 13.96 -34.38
C ALA A 2 12.96 12.68 -33.81
N ALA A 3 12.22 11.89 -33.04
CA ALA A 3 12.71 10.66 -32.42
C ALA A 3 13.12 9.55 -33.41
N ASN A 4 12.73 9.67 -34.67
CA ASN A 4 13.08 8.69 -35.72
C ASN A 4 14.30 9.09 -36.57
N ARG A 5 14.82 10.30 -36.43
CA ARG A 5 15.89 10.81 -37.31
C ARG A 5 17.08 11.40 -36.57
N ASP A 6 16.90 11.85 -35.33
CA ASP A 6 17.90 12.58 -34.60
C ASP A 6 18.24 11.89 -33.26
N VAL A 7 19.44 12.16 -32.75
CA VAL A 7 19.80 11.74 -31.40
C VAL A 7 19.00 12.61 -30.43
N VAL A 8 18.01 12.03 -29.79
CA VAL A 8 17.24 12.72 -28.75
C VAL A 8 18.01 12.63 -27.44
N ILE A 9 18.37 13.79 -26.88
CA ILE A 9 18.99 13.91 -25.56
C ILE A 9 17.95 14.49 -24.63
N ALA A 10 17.49 13.68 -23.67
CA ALA A 10 16.68 14.18 -22.58
C ALA A 10 17.59 14.79 -21.49
N PHE A 11 17.31 16.05 -21.12
CA PHE A 11 17.96 16.69 -20.00
C PHE A 11 17.07 16.56 -18.76
N VAL A 12 17.41 15.61 -17.89
CA VAL A 12 16.75 15.42 -16.62
C VAL A 12 17.82 15.33 -15.54
N GLY A 13 18.30 16.52 -15.12
CA GLY A 13 19.42 16.63 -14.18
C GLY A 13 20.79 16.32 -14.80
N LYS A 14 20.89 15.27 -15.62
CA LYS A 14 22.05 14.92 -16.45
C LYS A 14 21.59 14.65 -17.88
N PRO A 15 22.46 14.89 -18.89
CA PRO A 15 22.10 14.53 -20.25
C PRO A 15 22.07 13.01 -20.43
N HIS A 16 20.91 12.48 -20.80
CA HIS A 16 20.73 11.07 -21.15
C HIS A 16 20.48 10.95 -22.64
N ARG A 17 21.29 10.14 -23.31
CA ARG A 17 21.04 9.77 -24.70
C ARG A 17 19.92 8.73 -24.73
N ILE A 18 18.84 9.04 -25.40
CA ILE A 18 17.80 8.09 -25.72
C ILE A 18 18.26 7.35 -26.98
N ASP A 19 18.88 6.19 -26.80
CA ASP A 19 19.24 5.34 -27.93
C ASP A 19 17.97 4.81 -28.60
N ASP A 20 17.91 5.03 -29.90
CA ASP A 20 16.79 4.60 -30.73
C ASP A 20 16.72 3.07 -30.79
N ARG A 21 16.03 2.49 -29.83
CA ARG A 21 15.56 1.09 -29.91
C ARG A 21 14.19 1.02 -30.56
N GLY A 22 13.88 2.00 -31.40
CA GLY A 22 12.70 2.01 -32.24
C GLY A 22 11.40 2.44 -31.54
N GLN A 23 10.30 2.22 -32.21
CA GLN A 23 8.93 2.64 -31.82
C GLN A 23 8.51 2.20 -30.41
N GLN A 24 9.11 1.15 -29.86
CA GLN A 24 8.79 0.64 -28.53
C GLN A 24 9.22 1.60 -27.41
N LEU A 25 10.43 2.20 -27.52
CA LEU A 25 10.88 3.17 -26.52
C LEU A 25 10.06 4.46 -26.57
N VAL A 26 9.78 4.95 -27.79
CA VAL A 26 8.94 6.16 -27.96
C VAL A 26 7.54 5.92 -27.39
N LYS A 27 6.96 4.76 -27.67
CA LYS A 27 5.66 4.37 -27.10
C LYS A 27 5.72 4.29 -25.56
N ALA A 28 6.72 3.60 -25.02
CA ALA A 28 6.89 3.48 -23.58
C ALA A 28 7.03 4.84 -22.89
N LEU A 29 7.86 5.75 -23.41
CA LEU A 29 8.03 7.10 -22.87
C LEU A 29 6.77 7.97 -23.01
N THR A 30 5.95 7.72 -24.02
CA THR A 30 4.68 8.42 -24.21
C THR A 30 3.63 7.89 -23.24
N ASP A 31 3.55 6.59 -23.06
CA ASP A 31 2.51 5.92 -22.26
C ASP A 31 2.75 6.10 -20.75
N ILE A 32 4.01 6.06 -20.29
CA ILE A 32 4.36 6.21 -18.86
C ILE A 32 4.70 7.64 -18.45
N GLY A 33 5.01 8.52 -19.38
CA GLY A 33 5.41 9.90 -19.13
C GLY A 33 6.85 10.08 -18.63
N PHE A 34 7.39 11.26 -18.82
CA PHE A 34 8.77 11.60 -18.44
C PHE A 34 9.00 11.58 -16.92
N ASP A 35 7.95 11.87 -16.13
CA ASP A 35 8.06 11.92 -14.66
C ASP A 35 8.40 10.55 -14.09
N HIS A 36 7.78 9.47 -14.59
CA HIS A 36 8.07 8.11 -14.14
C HIS A 36 9.48 7.66 -14.55
N TYR A 37 9.90 8.00 -15.76
CA TYR A 37 11.27 7.74 -16.19
C TYR A 37 12.29 8.46 -15.31
N TYR A 38 12.05 9.76 -15.03
CA TYR A 38 12.91 10.54 -14.14
C TYR A 38 12.99 9.94 -12.74
N GLN A 39 11.85 9.54 -12.17
CA GLN A 39 11.82 8.89 -10.87
C GLN A 39 12.57 7.55 -10.89
N ALA A 40 12.40 6.75 -11.94
CA ALA A 40 13.12 5.50 -12.11
C ALA A 40 14.65 5.73 -12.18
N ASP A 41 15.11 6.73 -12.93
CA ASP A 41 16.52 7.07 -13.05
C ASP A 41 17.09 7.57 -11.71
N LEU A 42 16.36 8.44 -11.03
CA LEU A 42 16.78 9.03 -9.75
C LEU A 42 16.89 7.98 -8.64
N LYS A 43 15.91 7.08 -8.55
CA LYS A 43 15.80 6.12 -7.45
C LYS A 43 16.48 4.79 -7.74
N GLY A 44 16.52 4.34 -8.98
CA GLY A 44 17.03 3.02 -9.37
C GLY A 44 16.11 1.87 -9.04
N TRP A 45 14.94 2.15 -8.43
CA TRP A 45 13.95 1.14 -8.11
C TRP A 45 12.53 1.72 -8.11
N VAL A 46 11.54 0.85 -8.28
CA VAL A 46 10.12 1.19 -8.26
C VAL A 46 9.34 0.20 -7.40
N LEU A 47 8.43 0.71 -6.59
CA LEU A 47 7.52 -0.08 -5.76
C LEU A 47 6.10 -0.02 -6.35
N TYR A 48 5.49 -1.19 -6.53
CA TYR A 48 4.12 -1.33 -6.99
C TYR A 48 3.24 -1.75 -5.82
N LEU A 49 2.18 -0.98 -5.58
CA LEU A 49 1.20 -1.22 -4.51
C LEU A 49 -0.20 -1.03 -5.08
N GLU A 50 -1.22 -1.59 -4.43
CA GLU A 50 -2.61 -1.36 -4.83
C GLU A 50 -3.01 0.10 -4.57
N GLY A 51 -2.72 0.63 -3.38
CA GLY A 51 -3.13 1.96 -2.98
C GLY A 51 -2.15 2.68 -2.04
N SER A 52 -2.48 3.93 -1.73
CA SER A 52 -1.68 4.77 -0.83
C SER A 52 -1.73 4.30 0.62
N THR A 53 -2.78 3.59 1.02
CA THR A 53 -2.95 3.00 2.35
C THR A 53 -1.86 1.98 2.62
N ASP A 54 -1.55 1.13 1.63
CA ASP A 54 -0.49 0.11 1.74
C ASP A 54 0.85 0.74 2.05
N LEU A 55 1.19 1.84 1.36
CA LEU A 55 2.43 2.58 1.63
C LEU A 55 2.45 3.15 3.05
N ALA A 56 1.32 3.67 3.54
CA ALA A 56 1.22 4.21 4.88
C ALA A 56 1.43 3.11 5.93
N ILE A 57 0.84 1.94 5.74
CA ILE A 57 1.00 0.77 6.63
C ILE A 57 2.43 0.25 6.58
N LEU A 58 3.03 0.11 5.39
CA LEU A 58 4.44 -0.30 5.23
C LEU A 58 5.40 0.65 5.95
N ARG A 59 5.18 1.96 5.86
CA ARG A 59 5.96 2.96 6.59
C ARG A 59 5.82 2.80 8.10
N ALA A 60 4.59 2.59 8.58
CA ALA A 60 4.34 2.37 10.00
C ALA A 60 5.05 1.09 10.49
N PHE A 61 4.96 -0.01 9.75
CA PHE A 61 5.66 -1.24 10.08
C PHE A 61 7.18 -1.06 10.09
N ALA A 62 7.73 -0.43 9.05
CA ALA A 62 9.17 -0.21 8.96
C ALA A 62 9.71 0.63 10.13
N ARG A 63 8.98 1.66 10.56
CA ARG A 63 9.33 2.49 11.72
C ARG A 63 9.22 1.72 13.04
N THR A 64 8.10 1.02 13.25
CA THR A 64 7.86 0.26 14.49
C THR A 64 8.86 -0.89 14.66
N LEU A 65 9.28 -1.50 13.55
CA LEU A 65 10.27 -2.58 13.56
C LEU A 65 11.72 -2.07 13.46
N GLU A 66 11.92 -0.76 13.45
CA GLU A 66 13.25 -0.12 13.28
C GLU A 66 14.01 -0.68 12.04
N HIS A 67 13.25 -1.03 11.00
CA HIS A 67 13.81 -1.68 9.81
C HIS A 67 14.52 -0.66 8.91
N PRO A 68 15.73 -0.98 8.38
CA PRO A 68 16.50 -0.05 7.53
C PRO A 68 15.73 0.50 6.33
N VAL A 69 14.77 -0.26 5.78
CA VAL A 69 13.93 0.17 4.66
C VAL A 69 13.08 1.41 4.99
N ALA A 70 12.93 1.79 6.26
CA ALA A 70 12.18 2.99 6.64
C ALA A 70 12.68 4.25 5.92
N GLN A 71 14.00 4.37 5.73
CA GLN A 71 14.60 5.51 5.02
C GLN A 71 14.22 5.52 3.52
N GLU A 72 14.22 4.35 2.89
CA GLU A 72 13.85 4.21 1.48
C GLU A 72 12.36 4.51 1.25
N LEU A 73 11.52 4.12 2.20
CA LEU A 73 10.07 4.35 2.16
C LEU A 73 9.66 5.80 2.45
N GLU A 74 10.55 6.70 2.89
CA GLU A 74 10.20 8.11 3.11
C GLU A 74 9.85 8.82 1.79
N ARG A 75 10.60 8.56 0.75
CA ARG A 75 10.39 9.14 -0.60
C ARG A 75 10.62 8.09 -1.68
N PRO A 76 9.84 7.02 -1.71
CA PRO A 76 9.97 5.97 -2.73
C PRO A 76 9.42 6.46 -4.07
N PHE A 77 9.89 5.84 -5.16
CA PHE A 77 9.12 5.86 -6.39
C PHE A 77 8.06 4.77 -6.32
N VAL A 78 6.79 5.16 -6.18
CA VAL A 78 5.65 4.24 -6.06
C VAL A 78 4.72 4.41 -7.25
N GLN A 79 4.36 3.29 -7.87
CA GLN A 79 3.28 3.20 -8.84
C GLN A 79 2.08 2.50 -8.19
N TYR A 80 0.97 3.21 -8.03
CA TYR A 80 -0.28 2.63 -7.56
C TYR A 80 -1.02 1.97 -8.72
N LEU A 81 -1.39 0.70 -8.54
CA LEU A 81 -2.00 -0.11 -9.58
C LEU A 81 -3.52 0.00 -9.62
N THR A 82 -4.13 0.40 -8.50
CA THR A 82 -5.59 0.44 -8.31
C THR A 82 -6.29 -0.91 -8.51
N THR A 83 -5.53 -1.98 -8.69
CA THR A 83 -6.00 -3.34 -8.85
C THR A 83 -5.03 -4.32 -8.20
N ASN A 84 -5.53 -5.46 -7.73
CA ASN A 84 -4.71 -6.56 -7.19
C ASN A 84 -4.33 -7.56 -8.31
N LEU A 85 -3.84 -7.05 -9.46
CA LEU A 85 -3.41 -7.85 -10.60
C LEU A 85 -1.95 -7.58 -10.95
N PRO A 86 -1.13 -8.63 -11.19
CA PRO A 86 0.29 -8.46 -11.52
C PRO A 86 0.58 -7.87 -12.91
N SER A 87 -0.32 -8.06 -13.90
CA SER A 87 -0.03 -7.64 -15.27
C SER A 87 0.25 -6.15 -15.43
N PRO A 88 -0.51 -5.21 -14.83
CA PRO A 88 -0.20 -3.79 -14.95
C PRO A 88 1.19 -3.41 -14.36
N ALA A 89 1.59 -4.06 -13.27
CA ALA A 89 2.93 -3.84 -12.71
C ALA A 89 4.03 -4.28 -13.69
N ARG A 90 3.87 -5.45 -14.30
CA ARG A 90 4.82 -5.99 -15.28
C ARG A 90 4.91 -5.08 -16.51
N GLU A 91 3.79 -4.69 -17.07
CA GLU A 91 3.74 -3.84 -18.26
C GLU A 91 4.43 -2.50 -18.01
N HIS A 92 4.12 -1.85 -16.90
CA HIS A 92 4.76 -0.59 -16.52
C HIS A 92 6.26 -0.77 -16.24
N PHE A 93 6.64 -1.83 -15.51
CA PHE A 93 8.04 -2.11 -15.23
C PHE A 93 8.86 -2.36 -16.49
N PHE A 94 8.38 -3.20 -17.41
CA PHE A 94 9.07 -3.48 -18.66
C PHE A 94 9.19 -2.27 -19.57
N ALA A 95 8.20 -1.36 -19.53
CA ALA A 95 8.27 -0.10 -20.25
C ALA A 95 9.38 0.80 -19.67
N LEU A 96 9.48 0.93 -18.34
CA LEU A 96 10.58 1.65 -17.67
C LEU A 96 11.94 1.01 -17.93
N GLN A 97 12.01 -0.31 -17.92
CA GLN A 97 13.25 -1.06 -18.14
C GLN A 97 13.85 -0.87 -19.54
N GLN A 98 13.03 -0.50 -20.54
CA GLN A 98 13.54 -0.12 -21.87
C GLN A 98 14.46 1.11 -21.79
N ALA A 99 14.20 2.02 -20.88
CA ALA A 99 14.99 3.23 -20.69
C ALA A 99 16.10 3.05 -19.63
N ARG A 100 15.84 2.23 -18.60
CA ARG A 100 16.80 1.93 -17.54
C ARG A 100 16.91 0.42 -17.30
N THR A 101 17.90 -0.21 -17.91
CA THR A 101 18.06 -1.68 -17.95
C THR A 101 18.41 -2.31 -16.60
N ASP A 102 18.99 -1.54 -15.68
CA ASP A 102 19.36 -1.93 -14.31
C ASP A 102 18.31 -1.62 -13.26
N LEU A 103 17.10 -1.19 -13.69
CA LEU A 103 16.00 -0.86 -12.79
C LEU A 103 15.57 -2.09 -11.98
N VAL A 104 15.37 -1.89 -10.68
CA VAL A 104 14.82 -2.89 -9.77
C VAL A 104 13.33 -2.61 -9.54
N GLY A 105 12.49 -3.62 -9.72
CA GLY A 105 11.05 -3.52 -9.45
C GLY A 105 10.65 -4.46 -8.32
N VAL A 106 9.84 -3.97 -7.39
CA VAL A 106 9.19 -4.76 -6.34
C VAL A 106 7.69 -4.51 -6.41
N ALA A 107 6.92 -5.58 -6.57
CA ALA A 107 5.46 -5.51 -6.59
C ALA A 107 4.88 -6.33 -5.43
N LEU A 108 4.03 -5.70 -4.63
CA LEU A 108 3.42 -6.31 -3.46
C LEU A 108 1.90 -6.33 -3.64
N PHE A 109 1.33 -7.52 -3.54
CA PHE A 109 -0.09 -7.78 -3.77
C PHE A 109 -0.76 -8.32 -2.51
N ASP A 110 -2.05 -8.10 -2.42
CA ASP A 110 -2.89 -8.90 -1.56
C ASP A 110 -2.85 -10.38 -1.99
N ARG A 111 -3.26 -11.28 -1.12
CA ARG A 111 -3.21 -12.71 -1.39
C ARG A 111 -4.03 -13.06 -2.63
N LEU A 112 -3.36 -13.62 -3.61
CA LEU A 112 -3.92 -14.08 -4.85
C LEU A 112 -4.18 -15.59 -4.79
N GLU A 113 -5.18 -16.07 -5.52
CA GLU A 113 -5.43 -17.50 -5.68
C GLU A 113 -4.44 -18.17 -6.65
N LYS A 114 -3.87 -17.35 -7.56
CA LYS A 114 -2.91 -17.83 -8.55
C LYS A 114 -1.48 -17.56 -8.09
N PRO A 115 -0.54 -18.47 -8.37
CA PRO A 115 0.85 -18.25 -8.05
C PRO A 115 1.41 -17.05 -8.80
N LEU A 116 2.30 -16.32 -8.16
CA LEU A 116 3.07 -15.24 -8.76
C LEU A 116 4.18 -15.79 -9.66
N GLN A 117 4.67 -14.96 -10.58
CA GLN A 117 5.87 -15.29 -11.35
C GLN A 117 7.11 -15.24 -10.45
N THR A 118 8.02 -16.19 -10.69
CA THR A 118 9.30 -16.26 -9.98
C THR A 118 10.45 -16.16 -10.98
N GLY A 119 11.55 -15.54 -10.56
CA GLY A 119 12.78 -15.48 -11.37
C GLY A 119 12.79 -14.46 -12.50
N THR A 120 11.74 -13.67 -12.67
CA THR A 120 11.68 -12.57 -13.64
C THR A 120 11.29 -11.26 -12.94
N PRO A 121 11.89 -10.11 -13.33
CA PRO A 121 11.47 -8.82 -12.79
C PRO A 121 10.08 -8.38 -13.32
N PRO A 122 9.37 -7.54 -12.57
CA PRO A 122 9.66 -7.12 -11.21
C PRO A 122 9.57 -8.29 -10.22
N THR A 123 10.26 -8.19 -9.07
CA THR A 123 10.08 -9.15 -7.98
C THR A 123 8.68 -9.04 -7.43
N GLU A 124 7.90 -10.10 -7.59
CA GLU A 124 6.51 -10.15 -7.15
C GLU A 124 6.40 -10.85 -5.81
N MET A 125 5.68 -10.24 -4.90
CA MET A 125 5.38 -10.78 -3.57
C MET A 125 3.89 -10.60 -3.27
N MET A 126 3.33 -11.45 -2.42
CA MET A 126 1.98 -11.29 -1.90
C MET A 126 1.94 -11.56 -0.40
N TRP A 127 0.99 -10.96 0.27
CA TRP A 127 0.77 -11.22 1.68
C TRP A 127 0.37 -12.68 1.91
N ARG A 128 0.81 -13.23 3.04
CA ARG A 128 0.37 -14.57 3.47
C ARG A 128 -1.09 -14.52 3.93
N GLN A 129 -1.46 -13.46 4.63
CA GLN A 129 -2.85 -13.17 4.98
C GLN A 129 -3.55 -12.54 3.78
N ARG A 130 -4.88 -12.41 3.83
CA ARG A 130 -5.68 -11.97 2.68
C ARG A 130 -5.28 -10.60 2.16
N GLU A 131 -5.04 -9.65 3.06
CA GLU A 131 -4.60 -8.28 2.76
C GLU A 131 -3.67 -7.76 3.87
N ILE A 132 -3.00 -6.64 3.64
CA ILE A 132 -2.06 -6.06 4.61
C ILE A 132 -2.75 -5.69 5.91
N GLU A 133 -4.00 -5.25 5.87
CA GLU A 133 -4.79 -4.87 7.03
C GLU A 133 -5.04 -6.03 8.01
N ASN A 134 -4.99 -7.28 7.58
CA ASN A 134 -5.10 -8.42 8.48
C ASN A 134 -4.02 -8.43 9.57
N TYR A 135 -2.84 -7.86 9.29
CA TYR A 135 -1.75 -7.77 10.28
C TYR A 135 -2.02 -6.73 11.36
N LEU A 136 -2.94 -5.78 11.12
CA LEU A 136 -3.44 -4.80 12.08
C LEU A 136 -4.68 -5.29 12.84
N CYS A 137 -5.34 -6.32 12.34
CA CYS A 137 -6.51 -6.93 12.95
C CYS A 137 -6.15 -7.75 14.18
N GLN A 138 -5.83 -7.05 15.28
CA GLN A 138 -5.56 -7.62 16.60
C GLN A 138 -6.32 -6.79 17.62
N GLU A 139 -6.97 -7.44 18.58
CA GLU A 139 -7.82 -6.76 19.55
C GLU A 139 -7.06 -5.71 20.36
N ASP A 140 -5.85 -6.04 20.80
CA ASP A 140 -4.99 -5.16 21.58
C ASP A 140 -4.55 -3.92 20.77
N VAL A 141 -4.31 -4.06 19.46
CA VAL A 141 -4.01 -2.93 18.57
C VAL A 141 -5.20 -1.99 18.46
N LEU A 142 -6.40 -2.51 18.28
CA LEU A 142 -7.62 -1.71 18.20
C LEU A 142 -7.96 -1.01 19.51
N VAL A 143 -7.75 -1.70 20.63
CA VAL A 143 -7.93 -1.14 21.98
C VAL A 143 -6.88 -0.06 22.27
N ALA A 144 -5.62 -0.28 21.89
CA ALA A 144 -4.57 0.74 22.01
C ALA A 144 -4.90 1.98 21.17
N TYR A 145 -5.40 1.80 19.95
CA TYR A 145 -5.89 2.91 19.12
C TYR A 145 -7.00 3.71 19.83
N ALA A 146 -7.96 3.04 20.45
CA ALA A 146 -9.06 3.71 21.13
C ALA A 146 -8.60 4.62 22.27
N ARG A 147 -7.48 4.29 22.91
CA ARG A 147 -6.85 5.06 24.01
C ARG A 147 -5.88 6.14 23.52
N HIS A 148 -5.50 6.10 22.26
CA HIS A 148 -4.55 7.04 21.68
C HIS A 148 -5.04 8.49 21.80
N ASP A 149 -4.13 9.44 21.91
CA ASP A 149 -4.39 10.89 22.00
C ASP A 149 -5.20 11.34 23.24
N GLN A 150 -5.30 10.53 24.29
CA GLN A 150 -5.89 10.99 25.53
C GLN A 150 -4.84 11.68 26.42
N ALA A 151 -5.26 12.77 27.10
CA ALA A 151 -4.38 13.47 28.03
C ALA A 151 -3.98 12.54 29.21
N ASP A 152 -2.76 12.71 29.71
CA ASP A 152 -2.28 11.94 30.86
C ASP A 152 -2.70 12.58 32.21
N ASP A 153 -3.96 13.02 32.27
CA ASP A 153 -4.60 13.48 33.50
C ASP A 153 -5.77 12.56 33.90
N LEU A 154 -6.45 12.88 34.99
CA LEU A 154 -7.55 12.07 35.50
C LEU A 154 -8.70 11.94 34.47
N PHE A 155 -9.04 13.04 33.79
CA PHE A 155 -10.14 13.06 32.81
C PHE A 155 -9.76 12.31 31.54
N GLY A 156 -8.54 12.49 31.01
CA GLY A 156 -8.04 11.77 29.85
C GLY A 156 -7.95 10.28 30.11
N ARG A 157 -7.50 9.86 31.30
CA ARG A 157 -7.48 8.44 31.70
C ARG A 157 -8.90 7.85 31.77
N ALA A 158 -9.86 8.58 32.36
CA ALA A 158 -11.25 8.12 32.41
C ALA A 158 -11.89 8.01 31.01
N GLU A 159 -11.62 8.99 30.14
CA GLU A 159 -12.07 8.94 28.74
C GLU A 159 -11.39 7.80 27.97
N GLY A 160 -10.10 7.54 28.20
CA GLY A 160 -9.39 6.41 27.62
C GLY A 160 -10.03 5.07 28.00
N VAL A 161 -10.40 4.87 29.27
CA VAL A 161 -11.13 3.67 29.71
C VAL A 161 -12.50 3.55 29.04
N ARG A 162 -13.25 4.66 28.96
CA ARG A 162 -14.55 4.68 28.27
C ARG A 162 -14.41 4.30 26.79
N ARG A 163 -13.44 4.85 26.08
CA ARG A 163 -13.20 4.54 24.66
C ARG A 163 -12.77 3.09 24.46
N GLU A 164 -11.92 2.57 25.32
CA GLU A 164 -11.55 1.15 25.33
C GLU A 164 -12.79 0.27 25.43
N GLN A 165 -13.67 0.54 26.39
CA GLN A 165 -14.91 -0.22 26.58
C GLN A 165 -15.78 -0.18 25.33
N VAL A 166 -15.98 1.02 24.73
CA VAL A 166 -16.74 1.18 23.49
C VAL A 166 -16.12 0.42 22.34
N MET A 167 -14.78 0.40 22.22
CA MET A 167 -14.10 -0.36 21.18
C MET A 167 -14.33 -1.87 21.34
N ARG A 168 -14.19 -2.41 22.56
CA ARG A 168 -14.44 -3.84 22.84
C ARG A 168 -15.89 -4.23 22.50
N GLU A 169 -16.86 -3.38 22.83
CA GLU A 169 -18.26 -3.60 22.45
C GLU A 169 -18.46 -3.63 20.94
N CYS A 170 -17.85 -2.70 20.20
CA CYS A 170 -17.92 -2.67 18.74
C CYS A 170 -17.27 -3.92 18.11
N ILE A 171 -16.13 -4.35 18.62
CA ILE A 171 -15.46 -5.57 18.20
C ILE A 171 -16.39 -6.78 18.42
N ALA A 172 -16.99 -6.89 19.60
CA ALA A 172 -17.90 -8.00 19.91
C ALA A 172 -19.14 -8.03 19.02
N GLU A 173 -19.77 -6.87 18.79
CA GLU A 173 -20.95 -6.73 17.92
C GLU A 173 -20.65 -7.14 16.47
N VAL A 174 -19.54 -6.67 15.91
CA VAL A 174 -19.15 -6.99 14.52
C VAL A 174 -18.75 -8.46 14.41
N THR A 175 -18.03 -9.00 15.40
CA THR A 175 -17.67 -10.42 15.45
C THR A 175 -18.92 -11.32 15.47
N ALA A 176 -19.91 -10.96 16.28
CA ALA A 176 -21.19 -11.70 16.33
C ALA A 176 -21.96 -11.63 15.00
N ALA A 177 -21.94 -10.47 14.35
CA ALA A 177 -22.56 -10.29 13.03
C ALA A 177 -21.87 -11.15 11.96
N LEU A 178 -20.52 -11.19 11.93
CA LEU A 178 -19.75 -12.04 11.03
C LEU A 178 -20.08 -13.52 11.24
N ALA A 179 -20.12 -13.97 12.49
CA ALA A 179 -20.49 -15.35 12.82
C ALA A 179 -21.91 -15.69 12.33
N THR A 180 -22.88 -14.80 12.51
CA THR A 180 -24.26 -14.96 12.03
C THR A 180 -24.33 -15.07 10.51
N LEU A 181 -23.45 -14.35 9.79
CA LEU A 181 -23.36 -14.36 8.33
C LEU A 181 -22.53 -15.53 7.79
N GLY A 182 -21.98 -16.39 8.64
CA GLY A 182 -21.10 -17.49 8.24
C GLY A 182 -19.76 -17.02 7.64
N LYS A 183 -19.35 -15.78 7.94
CA LYS A 183 -18.06 -15.24 7.51
C LYS A 183 -16.92 -15.70 8.42
N PRO A 184 -15.66 -15.66 7.94
CA PRO A 184 -14.50 -15.95 8.78
C PRO A 184 -14.42 -15.06 10.02
N SER A 185 -13.77 -15.57 11.07
CA SER A 185 -13.46 -14.78 12.27
C SER A 185 -12.66 -13.52 11.91
N PRO A 186 -12.83 -12.40 12.63
CA PRO A 186 -12.00 -11.20 12.45
C PRO A 186 -10.49 -11.48 12.50
N TRP A 187 -10.10 -12.50 13.22
CA TRP A 187 -8.70 -12.88 13.45
C TRP A 187 -8.19 -13.94 12.47
N SER A 188 -9.02 -14.31 11.49
CA SER A 188 -8.65 -15.26 10.43
C SER A 188 -7.76 -14.62 9.38
N GLU A 189 -6.83 -15.41 8.83
CA GLU A 189 -6.04 -14.99 7.67
C GLU A 189 -6.87 -14.88 6.37
N ASP A 190 -8.12 -15.35 6.38
CA ASP A 190 -9.00 -15.43 5.20
C ASP A 190 -10.04 -14.31 5.15
N ILE A 191 -10.22 -13.55 6.24
CA ILE A 191 -11.18 -12.43 6.25
C ILE A 191 -10.65 -11.28 5.38
N LYS A 192 -11.54 -10.57 4.68
CA LYS A 192 -11.24 -9.27 4.13
C LYS A 192 -11.32 -8.23 5.25
N ALA A 193 -10.20 -8.05 5.95
CA ALA A 193 -10.13 -7.34 7.23
C ALA A 193 -10.62 -5.89 7.12
N SER A 194 -10.24 -5.20 6.04
CA SER A 194 -10.62 -3.80 5.80
C SER A 194 -12.14 -3.64 5.71
N ASP A 195 -12.79 -4.40 4.81
CA ASP A 195 -14.20 -4.22 4.49
C ASP A 195 -15.15 -4.95 5.44
N ASP A 196 -14.79 -6.17 5.81
CA ASP A 196 -15.69 -7.02 6.59
C ASP A 196 -15.63 -6.74 8.09
N PHE A 197 -14.51 -6.19 8.58
CA PHE A 197 -14.32 -6.01 10.02
C PHE A 197 -13.91 -4.59 10.42
N LEU A 198 -12.78 -4.06 9.96
CA LEU A 198 -12.25 -2.78 10.45
C LEU A 198 -13.18 -1.60 10.17
N ASN A 199 -13.66 -1.46 8.93
CA ASN A 199 -14.59 -0.40 8.59
C ASN A 199 -15.86 -0.44 9.46
N PRO A 200 -16.58 -1.60 9.57
CA PRO A 200 -17.75 -1.71 10.45
C PRO A 200 -17.46 -1.41 11.93
N VAL A 201 -16.29 -1.81 12.45
CA VAL A 201 -15.89 -1.52 13.83
C VAL A 201 -15.71 -0.03 14.03
N PHE A 202 -14.92 0.64 13.18
CA PHE A 202 -14.65 2.06 13.30
C PHE A 202 -15.89 2.93 13.06
N GLU A 203 -16.77 2.58 12.13
CA GLU A 203 -18.04 3.27 11.94
C GLU A 203 -18.89 3.26 13.22
N ARG A 204 -19.02 2.08 13.86
CA ARG A 204 -19.75 1.95 15.12
C ARG A 204 -19.07 2.71 16.25
N PHE A 205 -17.76 2.59 16.35
CA PHE A 205 -16.94 3.22 17.38
C PHE A 205 -17.12 4.74 17.38
N PHE A 206 -16.91 5.40 16.24
CA PHE A 206 -17.08 6.84 16.12
C PHE A 206 -18.54 7.27 16.34
N LYS A 207 -19.50 6.49 15.84
CA LYS A 207 -20.92 6.74 16.06
C LYS A 207 -21.30 6.69 17.54
N LYS A 208 -20.85 5.68 18.28
CA LYS A 208 -21.11 5.54 19.73
C LYS A 208 -20.46 6.66 20.54
N LEU A 209 -19.32 7.17 20.10
CA LEU A 209 -18.63 8.29 20.74
C LEU A 209 -19.24 9.66 20.38
N GLY A 210 -20.11 9.73 19.37
CA GLY A 210 -20.63 11.00 18.84
C GLY A 210 -19.58 11.82 18.11
N LEU A 211 -18.54 11.16 17.57
CA LEU A 211 -17.43 11.79 16.86
C LEU A 211 -17.55 11.56 15.35
N PRO A 212 -17.06 12.50 14.51
CA PRO A 212 -16.98 12.27 13.08
C PRO A 212 -15.96 11.17 12.78
N ASN A 213 -16.32 10.24 11.90
CA ASN A 213 -15.37 9.27 11.39
C ASN A 213 -14.46 9.92 10.35
N LEU A 214 -13.24 10.25 10.75
CA LEU A 214 -12.22 10.87 9.90
C LEU A 214 -11.32 9.84 9.22
N LEU A 215 -11.48 8.55 9.53
CA LEU A 215 -10.80 7.45 8.83
C LEU A 215 -11.45 7.29 7.47
N ARG A 216 -10.91 7.95 6.47
CA ARG A 216 -11.35 7.81 5.08
C ARG A 216 -10.56 6.69 4.42
N LYS A 217 -11.27 5.79 3.72
CA LYS A 217 -10.67 5.08 2.61
C LYS A 217 -10.26 6.13 1.56
N THR A 218 -8.99 6.27 1.32
CA THR A 218 -8.47 7.07 0.19
C THR A 218 -8.37 6.19 -1.05
#